data_47a541a1c8edb0f0f405c94d6ca305d3
#
_entry.id   47a541a1c8edb0f0f405c94d6ca305d3
#
_cell.length_a   1.000
_cell.length_b   1.000
_cell.length_c   1.000
_cell.angle_alpha   90.00
_cell.angle_beta   90.00
_cell.angle_gamma   90.00
#
_symmetry.space_group_name_H-M   'P 1'
#
loop_
_entity.id
_entity.type
_entity.pdbx_description
1 polymer ?
#
loop_
_entity_poly.entity_id
_entity_poly.type
_entity_poly.pdbx_seq_one_letter_code
_entity_poly.pdbx_strand_id
1 'polypeptide(L)'
;MAKFVPQPELPVSEQAQIRRDKLAALQAEGRDPFVITKFDFNADSAAIKADYEGYEGKLVRVAGRLMSKRGQGKVMFCDLQDSTGRIQLFVKIDELGEEEYARFKKNDIGDIVGVEGEVFKTKTEEISVRAKTVVLLSKSLLPLPEKFHGLTDKEIRFRQRYVDLMVNPEVKRNFIIRSQFIKYMRAYLDERKYIEVETPVLNTIAGGASARPFVTHHNTLDIDMYMRIATELPLKRLIIGGMDRVYEIGRIFRNEGMDPKHNPEFTSVELYQAYADFHDMMDICEGIISGAAKEILGTYEVEWMGEKINLAPGWRRMTMVEAVREYVGIDFDAISDDAEAVAAAKAKGVELSDAAEKTWGNALYACFDQRVEEHLIQPTFITMYPVEVSPLTKRSPSDPRLTERFEAFICHSEMGNAYSELNDPIDQRGRFVKQVEQRERGDDETEMLDEDFLNAMEYGMPPTGGMGIGIDRCVMLLTGADTIREVILFPTMKPLD
;
A
#
# COMPACT_ATOMS: atom_id res chain seq x y z
N MET A 1 -10.11 -18.82 -23.29
CA MET A 1 -8.67 -18.76 -22.90
C MET A 1 -8.04 -17.58 -23.62
N ALA A 2 -7.62 -16.57 -22.89
CA ALA A 2 -6.83 -15.48 -23.47
C ALA A 2 -5.52 -16.10 -24.01
N LYS A 3 -5.20 -15.84 -25.27
CA LYS A 3 -3.94 -16.30 -25.86
C LYS A 3 -2.81 -15.54 -25.15
N PHE A 4 -1.84 -16.27 -24.59
CA PHE A 4 -0.58 -15.69 -24.14
C PHE A 4 0.07 -15.00 -25.35
N VAL A 5 0.18 -13.70 -25.30
CA VAL A 5 0.93 -12.91 -26.27
C VAL A 5 2.30 -12.68 -25.66
N PRO A 6 3.39 -13.28 -26.19
CA PRO A 6 4.73 -13.00 -25.70
C PRO A 6 5.01 -11.50 -25.85
N GLN A 7 5.59 -10.89 -24.80
CA GLN A 7 6.09 -9.53 -24.96
C GLN A 7 7.17 -9.50 -26.04
N PRO A 8 7.15 -8.51 -26.96
CA PRO A 8 8.17 -8.40 -28.00
C PRO A 8 9.55 -8.23 -27.36
N GLU A 9 10.55 -8.94 -27.88
CA GLU A 9 11.93 -8.71 -27.49
C GLU A 9 12.30 -7.28 -27.83
N LEU A 10 12.77 -6.51 -26.82
CA LEU A 10 13.24 -5.17 -27.03
C LEU A 10 14.51 -5.20 -27.93
N PRO A 11 14.63 -4.33 -28.92
CA PRO A 11 15.82 -4.29 -29.77
C PRO A 11 17.07 -4.01 -28.90
N VAL A 12 18.11 -4.81 -29.09
CA VAL A 12 19.34 -4.69 -28.34
C VAL A 12 20.08 -3.44 -28.80
N SER A 13 20.23 -2.46 -27.90
CA SER A 13 21.01 -1.26 -28.20
C SER A 13 22.50 -1.60 -28.43
N GLU A 14 23.21 -0.74 -29.16
CA GLU A 14 24.66 -0.89 -29.38
C GLU A 14 25.43 -1.06 -28.05
N GLN A 15 25.09 -0.27 -27.04
CA GLN A 15 25.71 -0.36 -25.70
C GLN A 15 25.42 -1.71 -25.03
N ALA A 16 24.21 -2.23 -25.18
CA ALA A 16 23.84 -3.53 -24.64
C ALA A 16 24.60 -4.66 -25.37
N GLN A 17 24.84 -4.54 -26.68
CA GLN A 17 25.65 -5.50 -27.44
C GLN A 17 27.10 -5.49 -26.97
N ILE A 18 27.73 -4.33 -26.83
CA ILE A 18 29.09 -4.19 -26.30
C ILE A 18 29.24 -4.87 -24.93
N ARG A 19 28.23 -4.77 -24.07
CA ARG A 19 28.26 -5.43 -22.73
C ARG A 19 28.13 -6.95 -22.84
N ARG A 20 27.34 -7.46 -23.78
CA ARG A 20 27.27 -8.90 -24.09
C ARG A 20 28.57 -9.44 -24.63
N ASP A 21 29.26 -8.69 -25.49
CA ASP A 21 30.56 -9.07 -26.03
C ASP A 21 31.63 -9.12 -24.93
N LYS A 22 31.60 -8.16 -23.99
CA LYS A 22 32.46 -8.19 -22.81
C LYS A 22 32.21 -9.40 -21.93
N LEU A 23 30.94 -9.78 -21.73
CA LEU A 23 30.58 -10.98 -20.99
C LEU A 23 31.11 -12.25 -21.69
N ALA A 24 30.91 -12.38 -23.00
CA ALA A 24 31.43 -13.51 -23.77
C ALA A 24 32.95 -13.63 -23.68
N ALA A 25 33.68 -12.50 -23.70
CA ALA A 25 35.11 -12.48 -23.48
C ALA A 25 35.53 -12.98 -22.09
N LEU A 26 34.81 -12.56 -21.03
CA LEU A 26 35.04 -13.02 -19.67
C LEU A 26 34.80 -14.54 -19.55
N GLN A 27 33.74 -15.04 -20.19
CA GLN A 27 33.39 -16.47 -20.21
C GLN A 27 34.50 -17.29 -20.92
N ALA A 28 34.98 -16.79 -22.04
CA ALA A 28 36.07 -17.41 -22.77
C ALA A 28 37.41 -17.46 -21.98
N GLU A 29 37.63 -16.49 -21.10
CA GLU A 29 38.73 -16.45 -20.16
C GLU A 29 38.54 -17.34 -18.92
N GLY A 30 37.40 -18.07 -18.80
CA GLY A 30 37.02 -18.85 -17.61
C GLY A 30 36.67 -17.98 -16.39
N ARG A 31 36.27 -16.75 -16.59
CA ARG A 31 35.94 -15.76 -15.55
C ARG A 31 34.45 -15.34 -15.60
N ASP A 32 33.60 -16.30 -15.86
CA ASP A 32 32.15 -16.04 -15.90
C ASP A 32 31.65 -15.57 -14.52
N PRO A 33 31.16 -14.34 -14.38
CA PRO A 33 30.65 -13.85 -13.09
C PRO A 33 29.39 -14.58 -12.63
N PHE A 34 28.64 -15.19 -13.53
CA PHE A 34 27.37 -15.85 -13.22
C PHE A 34 27.52 -17.24 -12.59
N VAL A 35 28.76 -17.79 -12.53
CA VAL A 35 29.03 -19.01 -11.78
C VAL A 35 29.28 -18.75 -10.29
N ILE A 36 29.43 -17.49 -9.89
CA ILE A 36 29.67 -17.12 -8.50
C ILE A 36 28.33 -17.14 -7.76
N THR A 37 28.19 -18.04 -6.80
CA THR A 37 26.92 -18.24 -6.05
C THR A 37 26.87 -17.48 -4.73
N LYS A 38 28.03 -17.04 -4.19
CA LYS A 38 28.11 -16.39 -2.89
C LYS A 38 29.29 -15.41 -2.82
N PHE A 39 29.11 -14.31 -2.11
CA PHE A 39 30.17 -13.42 -1.67
C PHE A 39 29.94 -13.03 -0.21
N ASP A 40 30.85 -13.34 0.66
CA ASP A 40 30.74 -13.07 2.09
C ASP A 40 31.18 -11.62 2.37
N PHE A 41 30.23 -10.71 2.48
CA PHE A 41 30.45 -9.34 2.95
C PHE A 41 30.29 -9.27 4.48
N ASN A 42 30.98 -8.34 5.14
CA ASN A 42 30.97 -8.17 6.60
C ASN A 42 30.72 -6.73 7.03
N ALA A 43 30.49 -5.82 6.10
CA ALA A 43 30.16 -4.44 6.37
C ALA A 43 29.28 -3.88 5.23
N ASP A 44 28.50 -2.86 5.54
CA ASP A 44 27.70 -2.09 4.58
C ASP A 44 28.05 -0.60 4.66
N SER A 45 27.60 0.17 3.68
CA SER A 45 27.94 1.59 3.54
C SER A 45 27.44 2.45 4.70
N ALA A 46 26.26 2.17 5.24
CA ALA A 46 25.72 2.95 6.36
C ALA A 46 26.47 2.66 7.66
N ALA A 47 26.76 1.39 7.95
CA ALA A 47 27.51 1.00 9.14
C ALA A 47 28.92 1.62 9.15
N ILE A 48 29.63 1.56 8.01
CA ILE A 48 30.96 2.17 7.88
C ILE A 48 30.92 3.69 8.08
N LYS A 49 29.91 4.38 7.53
CA LYS A 49 29.78 5.83 7.66
C LYS A 49 29.35 6.26 9.05
N ALA A 50 28.49 5.48 9.71
CA ALA A 50 27.99 5.78 11.06
C ALA A 50 29.07 5.60 12.15
N ASP A 51 29.98 4.64 12.00
CA ASP A 51 31.04 4.33 12.96
C ASP A 51 32.41 4.33 12.27
N TYR A 52 32.75 5.44 11.60
CA TYR A 52 34.02 5.54 10.89
C TYR A 52 35.24 5.22 11.77
N GLU A 53 35.29 5.76 12.98
CA GLU A 53 36.39 5.53 13.93
C GLU A 53 36.54 4.05 14.26
N GLY A 54 35.44 3.34 14.37
CA GLY A 54 35.42 1.89 14.58
C GLY A 54 35.90 1.08 13.37
N TYR A 55 35.80 1.64 12.17
CA TYR A 55 36.21 0.98 10.93
C TYR A 55 37.53 1.48 10.35
N GLU A 56 38.06 2.63 10.77
CA GLU A 56 39.32 3.18 10.23
C GLU A 56 40.47 2.19 10.27
N GLY A 57 41.13 2.02 9.14
CA GLY A 57 42.25 1.08 8.96
C GLY A 57 41.87 -0.41 8.96
N LYS A 58 40.59 -0.74 9.19
CA LYS A 58 40.16 -2.15 9.16
C LYS A 58 39.91 -2.63 7.73
N LEU A 59 40.22 -3.90 7.52
CA LEU A 59 39.93 -4.62 6.30
C LEU A 59 38.47 -5.02 6.33
N VAL A 60 37.69 -4.56 5.34
CA VAL A 60 36.26 -4.87 5.17
C VAL A 60 36.01 -5.55 3.83
N ARG A 61 34.92 -6.31 3.77
CA ARG A 61 34.34 -6.84 2.52
C ARG A 61 32.99 -6.23 2.32
N VAL A 62 32.84 -5.47 1.23
CA VAL A 62 31.58 -4.81 0.82
C VAL A 62 31.18 -5.30 -0.55
N ALA A 63 29.87 -5.34 -0.81
CA ALA A 63 29.33 -5.72 -2.11
C ALA A 63 28.20 -4.76 -2.54
N GLY A 64 28.14 -4.46 -3.82
CA GLY A 64 27.11 -3.56 -4.33
C GLY A 64 27.24 -3.29 -5.83
N ARG A 65 26.42 -2.37 -6.30
CA ARG A 65 26.38 -1.94 -7.69
C ARG A 65 27.28 -0.74 -7.93
N LEU A 66 28.07 -0.78 -8.99
CA LEU A 66 28.87 0.37 -9.44
C LEU A 66 27.95 1.44 -10.04
N MET A 67 27.83 2.59 -9.38
CA MET A 67 26.97 3.69 -9.81
C MET A 67 27.75 4.80 -10.51
N SER A 68 29.07 4.89 -10.30
CA SER A 68 29.94 5.83 -10.99
C SER A 68 31.36 5.31 -11.09
N LYS A 69 32.06 5.81 -12.11
CA LYS A 69 33.51 5.61 -12.27
C LYS A 69 34.14 6.92 -12.72
N ARG A 70 35.11 7.41 -11.98
CA ARG A 70 35.84 8.66 -12.25
C ARG A 70 37.35 8.42 -12.07
N GLY A 71 38.15 8.94 -12.91
CA GLY A 71 39.62 8.90 -12.75
C GLY A 71 40.33 8.70 -14.06
N GLN A 72 41.62 9.03 -14.05
CA GLN A 72 42.54 8.87 -15.16
C GLN A 72 43.85 8.25 -14.67
N GLY A 73 44.54 7.50 -15.55
CA GLY A 73 45.84 6.93 -15.27
C GLY A 73 45.76 5.77 -14.26
N LYS A 74 46.45 5.94 -13.12
CA LYS A 74 46.72 4.87 -12.13
C LYS A 74 45.70 4.78 -11.00
N VAL A 75 44.73 5.68 -10.94
CA VAL A 75 43.76 5.78 -9.85
C VAL A 75 42.35 5.98 -10.39
N MET A 76 41.36 5.27 -9.82
CA MET A 76 39.95 5.46 -10.04
C MET A 76 39.20 5.60 -8.72
N PHE A 77 38.18 6.47 -8.73
CA PHE A 77 37.17 6.57 -7.70
C PHE A 77 35.85 6.06 -8.26
N CYS A 78 35.17 5.21 -7.53
CA CYS A 78 33.88 4.64 -7.93
C CYS A 78 32.89 4.77 -6.78
N ASP A 79 31.62 4.98 -7.07
CA ASP A 79 30.58 4.90 -6.06
C ASP A 79 29.97 3.49 -6.10
N LEU A 80 30.08 2.78 -4.99
CA LEU A 80 29.43 1.48 -4.77
C LEU A 80 28.13 1.71 -4.01
N GLN A 81 27.00 1.25 -4.55
CA GLN A 81 25.70 1.31 -3.90
C GLN A 81 25.30 -0.07 -3.40
N ASP A 82 25.05 -0.19 -2.11
CA ASP A 82 24.46 -1.39 -1.48
C ASP A 82 23.01 -1.16 -1.06
N SER A 83 22.47 -2.01 -0.19
CA SER A 83 21.09 -1.90 0.31
C SER A 83 20.89 -0.72 1.26
N THR A 84 21.94 -0.22 1.89
CA THR A 84 21.91 0.78 2.96
C THR A 84 22.34 2.17 2.51
N GLY A 85 23.07 2.27 1.39
CA GLY A 85 23.54 3.56 0.88
C GLY A 85 24.63 3.45 -0.17
N ARG A 86 25.52 4.44 -0.19
CA ARG A 86 26.67 4.49 -1.10
C ARG A 86 27.95 4.70 -0.32
N ILE A 87 29.03 4.05 -0.78
CA ILE A 87 30.39 4.27 -0.30
C ILE A 87 31.33 4.45 -1.47
N GLN A 88 32.32 5.30 -1.32
CA GLN A 88 33.36 5.49 -2.34
C GLN A 88 34.35 4.35 -2.31
N LEU A 89 34.72 3.80 -3.46
CA LEU A 89 35.83 2.92 -3.67
C LEU A 89 37.00 3.72 -4.22
N PHE A 90 38.18 3.55 -3.61
CA PHE A 90 39.46 4.04 -4.12
C PHE A 90 40.22 2.84 -4.70
N VAL A 91 40.36 2.83 -6.02
CA VAL A 91 40.98 1.73 -6.78
C VAL A 91 42.26 2.23 -7.38
N LYS A 92 43.41 1.71 -6.89
CA LYS A 92 44.75 2.12 -7.31
C LYS A 92 45.49 0.93 -7.91
N ILE A 93 46.22 1.17 -9.00
CA ILE A 93 46.99 0.12 -9.70
C ILE A 93 48.03 -0.54 -8.80
N ASP A 94 48.70 0.26 -7.95
CA ASP A 94 49.74 -0.24 -7.04
C ASP A 94 49.16 -1.17 -5.94
N GLU A 95 47.87 -1.07 -5.62
CA GLU A 95 47.20 -1.89 -4.62
C GLU A 95 46.57 -3.14 -5.24
N LEU A 96 45.95 -2.98 -6.45
CA LEU A 96 45.23 -4.05 -7.10
C LEU A 96 46.12 -4.92 -8.01
N GLY A 97 47.26 -4.39 -8.46
CA GLY A 97 48.11 -4.95 -9.48
C GLY A 97 47.65 -4.55 -10.90
N GLU A 98 48.61 -4.54 -11.83
CA GLU A 98 48.39 -4.03 -13.20
C GLU A 98 47.28 -4.79 -13.95
N GLU A 99 47.28 -6.10 -13.83
CA GLU A 99 46.34 -6.98 -14.55
C GLU A 99 44.92 -6.80 -14.03
N GLU A 100 44.69 -6.91 -12.71
CA GLU A 100 43.35 -6.75 -12.12
C GLU A 100 42.85 -5.31 -12.25
N TYR A 101 43.72 -4.31 -12.19
CA TYR A 101 43.36 -2.93 -12.45
C TYR A 101 42.91 -2.73 -13.91
N ALA A 102 43.59 -3.31 -14.89
CA ALA A 102 43.21 -3.27 -16.28
C ALA A 102 41.86 -3.97 -16.52
N ARG A 103 41.62 -5.07 -15.83
CA ARG A 103 40.30 -5.78 -15.83
C ARG A 103 39.18 -4.93 -15.21
N PHE A 104 39.43 -4.35 -14.05
CA PHE A 104 38.47 -3.49 -13.37
C PHE A 104 38.09 -2.27 -14.24
N LYS A 105 39.02 -1.74 -15.01
CA LYS A 105 38.74 -0.67 -16.00
C LYS A 105 37.68 -1.05 -17.04
N LYS A 106 37.52 -2.33 -17.38
CA LYS A 106 36.53 -2.84 -18.35
C LYS A 106 35.13 -3.03 -17.74
N ASN A 107 35.02 -3.02 -16.38
CA ASN A 107 33.70 -3.09 -15.74
C ASN A 107 32.88 -1.86 -16.09
N ASP A 108 31.58 -2.06 -16.25
CA ASP A 108 30.63 -1.02 -16.61
C ASP A 108 29.89 -0.49 -15.39
N ILE A 109 29.36 0.74 -15.50
CA ILE A 109 28.39 1.25 -14.54
C ILE A 109 27.15 0.35 -14.61
N GLY A 110 26.65 -0.06 -13.43
CA GLY A 110 25.60 -1.04 -13.28
C GLY A 110 26.08 -2.45 -12.91
N ASP A 111 27.37 -2.78 -13.12
CA ASP A 111 27.94 -4.06 -12.69
C ASP A 111 27.87 -4.21 -11.15
N ILE A 112 27.65 -5.43 -10.68
CA ILE A 112 27.68 -5.75 -9.25
C ILE A 112 29.06 -6.33 -8.94
N VAL A 113 29.74 -5.75 -7.95
CA VAL A 113 31.08 -6.16 -7.52
C VAL A 113 31.14 -6.42 -6.03
N GLY A 114 32.02 -7.37 -5.65
CA GLY A 114 32.47 -7.57 -4.30
C GLY A 114 33.88 -6.98 -4.17
N VAL A 115 34.13 -6.26 -3.09
CA VAL A 115 35.42 -5.58 -2.84
C VAL A 115 35.89 -5.91 -1.44
N GLU A 116 37.15 -6.33 -1.34
CA GLU A 116 37.86 -6.36 -0.07
C GLU A 116 38.87 -5.21 -0.04
N GLY A 117 38.87 -4.43 1.04
CA GLY A 117 39.70 -3.26 1.14
C GLY A 117 39.71 -2.63 2.53
N GLU A 118 40.57 -1.65 2.69
CA GLU A 118 40.80 -0.92 3.94
C GLU A 118 39.97 0.35 3.98
N VAL A 119 39.26 0.60 5.07
CA VAL A 119 38.47 1.82 5.28
C VAL A 119 39.40 2.99 5.64
N PHE A 120 39.27 4.11 4.95
CA PHE A 120 40.05 5.31 5.19
C PHE A 120 39.27 6.57 4.76
N LYS A 121 39.76 7.74 5.20
CA LYS A 121 39.31 9.03 4.65
C LYS A 121 40.26 9.55 3.59
N THR A 122 39.69 10.07 2.52
CA THR A 122 40.45 10.80 1.49
C THR A 122 40.95 12.16 2.02
N LYS A 123 41.81 12.86 1.25
CA LYS A 123 42.21 14.24 1.55
C LYS A 123 41.05 15.24 1.60
N THR A 124 39.91 14.88 1.01
CA THR A 124 38.67 15.67 0.99
C THR A 124 37.66 15.16 2.02
N GLU A 125 38.10 14.43 3.04
CA GLU A 125 37.30 13.88 4.15
C GLU A 125 36.21 12.87 3.70
N GLU A 126 36.23 12.37 2.46
CA GLU A 126 35.27 11.35 2.01
C GLU A 126 35.67 9.96 2.53
N ILE A 127 34.73 9.31 3.25
CA ILE A 127 34.92 7.94 3.77
C ILE A 127 34.89 6.97 2.59
N SER A 128 35.97 6.18 2.46
CA SER A 128 36.21 5.37 1.29
C SER A 128 36.80 4.00 1.67
N VAL A 129 36.65 3.03 0.77
CA VAL A 129 37.31 1.72 0.86
C VAL A 129 38.43 1.68 -0.19
N ARG A 130 39.66 1.53 0.28
CA ARG A 130 40.85 1.30 -0.56
C ARG A 130 40.87 -0.16 -1.00
N ALA A 131 40.49 -0.40 -2.24
CA ALA A 131 40.31 -1.75 -2.77
C ALA A 131 41.65 -2.48 -2.91
N LYS A 132 41.75 -3.65 -2.27
CA LYS A 132 42.86 -4.63 -2.42
C LYS A 132 42.48 -5.74 -3.37
N THR A 133 41.23 -6.15 -3.38
CA THR A 133 40.69 -7.10 -4.36
C THR A 133 39.32 -6.62 -4.86
N VAL A 134 39.00 -6.93 -6.11
CA VAL A 134 37.67 -6.68 -6.70
C VAL A 134 37.25 -7.90 -7.49
N VAL A 135 36.05 -8.40 -7.19
CA VAL A 135 35.45 -9.54 -7.89
C VAL A 135 34.20 -9.06 -8.60
N LEU A 136 34.05 -9.30 -9.90
CA LEU A 136 32.83 -9.08 -10.63
C LEU A 136 31.86 -10.20 -10.28
N LEU A 137 30.76 -9.85 -9.58
CA LEU A 137 29.73 -10.79 -9.11
C LEU A 137 28.59 -10.97 -10.10
N SER A 138 28.28 -9.90 -10.85
CA SER A 138 27.25 -9.94 -11.89
C SER A 138 27.50 -8.85 -12.93
N LYS A 139 27.39 -9.20 -14.20
CA LYS A 139 27.54 -8.28 -15.32
C LYS A 139 26.19 -7.64 -15.67
N SER A 140 26.15 -6.32 -15.64
CA SER A 140 25.00 -5.55 -16.13
C SER A 140 25.00 -5.53 -17.67
N LEU A 141 24.00 -6.15 -18.29
CA LEU A 141 23.90 -6.21 -19.76
C LEU A 141 23.13 -5.02 -20.37
N LEU A 142 22.41 -4.28 -19.54
CA LEU A 142 21.74 -3.04 -19.95
C LEU A 142 22.40 -1.85 -19.25
N PRO A 143 22.57 -0.70 -19.95
CA PRO A 143 23.01 0.52 -19.30
C PRO A 143 21.94 1.03 -18.32
N LEU A 144 22.37 1.62 -17.21
CA LEU A 144 21.45 2.37 -16.35
C LEU A 144 21.01 3.66 -17.07
N PRO A 145 19.82 4.19 -16.76
CA PRO A 145 19.40 5.51 -17.25
C PRO A 145 20.42 6.60 -16.92
N GLU A 146 20.47 7.65 -17.74
CA GLU A 146 21.43 8.73 -17.56
C GLU A 146 21.36 9.39 -16.19
N LYS A 147 22.53 9.66 -15.61
CA LYS A 147 22.73 10.08 -14.23
C LYS A 147 22.07 11.42 -13.85
N PHE A 148 21.88 12.32 -14.80
CA PHE A 148 21.50 13.71 -14.50
C PHE A 148 20.00 13.95 -14.40
N HIS A 149 19.18 13.05 -14.92
CA HIS A 149 17.72 13.20 -14.91
C HIS A 149 17.01 12.07 -14.20
N GLY A 150 17.72 11.02 -13.75
CA GLY A 150 17.09 9.83 -13.14
C GLY A 150 16.06 9.20 -14.10
N LEU A 151 15.23 8.35 -13.56
CA LEU A 151 14.01 7.92 -14.26
C LEU A 151 12.89 8.87 -13.81
N THR A 152 12.68 9.98 -14.55
CA THR A 152 11.70 11.04 -14.19
C THR A 152 10.29 10.73 -14.67
N ASP A 153 10.16 9.97 -15.77
CA ASP A 153 8.87 9.55 -16.27
C ASP A 153 8.19 8.60 -15.31
N LYS A 154 7.06 9.04 -14.73
CA LYS A 154 6.31 8.30 -13.71
C LYS A 154 5.82 6.94 -14.23
N GLU A 155 5.41 6.86 -15.50
CA GLU A 155 4.92 5.61 -16.07
C GLU A 155 6.04 4.58 -16.22
N ILE A 156 7.20 5.00 -16.73
CA ILE A 156 8.36 4.12 -16.83
C ILE A 156 8.84 3.67 -15.44
N ARG A 157 8.83 4.57 -14.44
CA ARG A 157 9.16 4.23 -13.03
C ARG A 157 8.26 3.11 -12.50
N PHE A 158 6.98 3.15 -12.77
CA PHE A 158 6.04 2.12 -12.30
C PHE A 158 6.20 0.81 -13.05
N ARG A 159 6.45 0.85 -14.36
CA ARG A 159 6.68 -0.35 -15.20
C ARG A 159 8.02 -1.01 -14.92
N GLN A 160 9.06 -0.21 -14.67
CA GLN A 160 10.42 -0.67 -14.41
C GLN A 160 10.84 -0.35 -12.97
N ARG A 161 10.02 -0.75 -12.00
CA ARG A 161 10.25 -0.47 -10.57
C ARG A 161 11.64 -0.90 -10.11
N TYR A 162 12.18 -1.98 -10.65
CA TYR A 162 13.55 -2.44 -10.35
C TYR A 162 14.61 -1.43 -10.78
N VAL A 163 14.40 -0.69 -11.87
CA VAL A 163 15.30 0.40 -12.28
C VAL A 163 15.08 1.63 -11.40
N ASP A 164 13.82 1.99 -11.14
CA ASP A 164 13.45 3.09 -10.25
C ASP A 164 14.11 2.94 -8.86
N LEU A 165 14.05 1.77 -8.26
CA LEU A 165 14.72 1.45 -6.99
C LEU A 165 16.25 1.53 -7.04
N MET A 166 16.86 1.37 -8.23
CA MET A 166 18.32 1.49 -8.40
C MET A 166 18.77 2.94 -8.47
N VAL A 167 17.99 3.80 -9.15
CA VAL A 167 18.43 5.16 -9.50
C VAL A 167 17.82 6.25 -8.62
N ASN A 168 16.66 5.96 -8.00
CA ASN A 168 15.92 6.85 -7.10
C ASN A 168 15.87 6.24 -5.68
N PRO A 169 16.91 6.46 -4.84
CA PRO A 169 16.98 5.81 -3.51
C PRO A 169 15.83 6.16 -2.58
N GLU A 170 15.22 7.33 -2.75
CA GLU A 170 14.07 7.81 -1.96
C GLU A 170 12.83 6.92 -2.12
N VAL A 171 12.66 6.30 -3.30
CA VAL A 171 11.54 5.40 -3.57
C VAL A 171 11.55 4.18 -2.64
N LYS A 172 12.74 3.68 -2.29
CA LYS A 172 12.89 2.56 -1.36
C LYS A 172 12.32 2.88 0.02
N ARG A 173 12.39 4.16 0.45
CA ARG A 173 11.86 4.61 1.74
C ARG A 173 10.35 4.31 1.88
N ASN A 174 9.56 4.49 0.81
CA ASN A 174 8.12 4.23 0.85
C ASN A 174 7.83 2.76 1.20
N PHE A 175 8.59 1.83 0.63
CA PHE A 175 8.40 0.39 0.88
C PHE A 175 8.94 -0.05 2.24
N ILE A 176 9.98 0.63 2.76
CA ILE A 176 10.46 0.42 4.13
C ILE A 176 9.40 0.90 5.12
N ILE A 177 8.85 2.10 4.96
CA ILE A 177 7.76 2.63 5.78
C ILE A 177 6.54 1.72 5.73
N ARG A 178 6.16 1.21 4.54
CA ARG A 178 5.09 0.22 4.39
C ARG A 178 5.32 -1.02 5.25
N SER A 179 6.53 -1.57 5.20
CA SER A 179 6.88 -2.74 6.02
C SER A 179 6.85 -2.43 7.52
N GLN A 180 7.34 -1.26 7.92
CA GLN A 180 7.30 -0.80 9.30
C GLN A 180 5.86 -0.57 9.78
N PHE A 181 4.99 0.02 8.95
CA PHE A 181 3.59 0.22 9.27
C PHE A 181 2.84 -1.08 9.52
N ILE A 182 3.01 -2.08 8.65
CA ILE A 182 2.42 -3.41 8.84
C ILE A 182 2.96 -4.08 10.11
N LYS A 183 4.27 -3.96 10.37
CA LYS A 183 4.88 -4.50 11.60
C LYS A 183 4.31 -3.82 12.85
N TYR A 184 4.18 -2.50 12.84
CA TYR A 184 3.60 -1.73 13.93
C TYR A 184 2.14 -2.16 14.19
N MET A 185 1.33 -2.24 13.12
CA MET A 185 -0.07 -2.64 13.21
C MET A 185 -0.24 -4.03 13.84
N ARG A 186 0.57 -5.02 13.41
CA ARG A 186 0.58 -6.35 14.02
C ARG A 186 0.90 -6.28 15.51
N ALA A 187 1.97 -5.60 15.90
CA ALA A 187 2.33 -5.45 17.32
C ALA A 187 1.22 -4.77 18.12
N TYR A 188 0.59 -3.73 17.58
CA TYR A 188 -0.51 -3.01 18.21
C TYR A 188 -1.74 -3.89 18.46
N LEU A 189 -2.08 -4.76 17.49
CA LEU A 189 -3.21 -5.69 17.59
C LEU A 189 -2.88 -6.90 18.49
N ASP A 190 -1.67 -7.44 18.40
CA ASP A 190 -1.20 -8.56 19.24
C ASP A 190 -1.21 -8.20 20.74
N GLU A 191 -0.76 -6.98 21.10
CA GLU A 191 -0.84 -6.45 22.46
C GLU A 191 -2.29 -6.40 23.00
N ARG A 192 -3.25 -6.24 22.09
CA ARG A 192 -4.69 -6.22 22.38
C ARG A 192 -5.35 -7.59 22.25
N LYS A 193 -4.53 -8.64 22.10
CA LYS A 193 -4.95 -10.05 22.02
C LYS A 193 -5.83 -10.39 20.81
N TYR A 194 -5.64 -9.67 19.72
CA TYR A 194 -6.20 -10.08 18.45
C TYR A 194 -5.41 -11.25 17.86
N ILE A 195 -6.10 -12.13 17.15
CA ILE A 195 -5.52 -13.28 16.46
C ILE A 195 -5.48 -12.97 14.97
N GLU A 196 -4.29 -12.99 14.35
CA GLU A 196 -4.18 -12.90 12.89
C GLU A 196 -4.66 -14.21 12.26
N VAL A 197 -5.55 -14.12 11.31
CA VAL A 197 -6.13 -15.28 10.61
C VAL A 197 -6.02 -15.10 9.11
N GLU A 198 -6.21 -16.19 8.38
CA GLU A 198 -6.29 -16.19 6.91
C GLU A 198 -7.62 -16.80 6.47
N THR A 199 -8.33 -16.10 5.58
CA THR A 199 -9.59 -16.56 5.00
C THR A 199 -9.44 -16.74 3.48
N PRO A 200 -10.35 -17.46 2.81
CA PRO A 200 -10.21 -17.75 1.39
C PRO A 200 -10.16 -16.50 0.52
N VAL A 201 -9.24 -16.48 -0.45
CA VAL A 201 -9.20 -15.47 -1.52
C VAL A 201 -10.26 -15.76 -2.59
N LEU A 202 -10.52 -17.05 -2.86
CA LEU A 202 -11.52 -17.48 -3.83
C LEU A 202 -12.79 -17.89 -3.08
N ASN A 203 -13.91 -17.26 -3.43
CA ASN A 203 -15.21 -17.49 -2.82
C ASN A 203 -16.24 -17.91 -3.87
N THR A 204 -17.25 -18.64 -3.45
CA THR A 204 -18.40 -18.99 -4.31
C THR A 204 -19.44 -17.87 -4.36
N ILE A 205 -19.36 -16.91 -3.43
CA ILE A 205 -20.23 -15.75 -3.32
C ILE A 205 -19.36 -14.52 -3.06
N ALA A 206 -19.58 -13.42 -3.74
CA ALA A 206 -18.96 -12.14 -3.44
C ALA A 206 -19.83 -11.37 -2.44
N GLY A 207 -19.25 -10.85 -1.35
CA GLY A 207 -19.96 -10.10 -0.31
C GLY A 207 -19.01 -9.41 0.66
N GLY A 208 -19.59 -8.62 1.57
CA GLY A 208 -18.85 -7.84 2.58
C GLY A 208 -18.40 -6.45 2.10
N ALA A 209 -18.76 -6.06 0.89
CA ALA A 209 -18.53 -4.71 0.38
C ALA A 209 -19.41 -4.45 -0.87
N SER A 210 -19.66 -3.19 -1.16
CA SER A 210 -20.26 -2.77 -2.43
C SER A 210 -19.13 -2.58 -3.45
N ALA A 211 -18.86 -3.61 -4.27
CA ALA A 211 -17.81 -3.59 -5.28
C ALA A 211 -18.03 -4.68 -6.34
N ARG A 212 -17.51 -4.44 -7.54
CA ARG A 212 -17.54 -5.44 -8.62
C ARG A 212 -16.41 -6.46 -8.44
N PRO A 213 -16.69 -7.79 -8.35
CA PRO A 213 -15.67 -8.81 -8.19
C PRO A 213 -14.97 -9.16 -9.51
N PHE A 214 -13.73 -9.67 -9.42
CA PHE A 214 -13.13 -10.47 -10.48
C PHE A 214 -13.69 -11.88 -10.44
N VAL A 215 -14.02 -12.43 -11.60
CA VAL A 215 -14.55 -13.80 -11.75
C VAL A 215 -13.49 -14.70 -12.35
N THR A 216 -13.34 -15.89 -11.79
CA THR A 216 -12.49 -16.96 -12.31
C THR A 216 -13.24 -18.29 -12.34
N HIS A 217 -12.71 -19.29 -13.03
CA HIS A 217 -13.36 -20.60 -13.17
C HIS A 217 -12.52 -21.71 -12.53
N HIS A 218 -13.14 -22.53 -11.67
CA HIS A 218 -12.51 -23.68 -11.07
C HIS A 218 -12.72 -24.92 -11.96
N ASN A 219 -11.72 -25.29 -12.75
CA ASN A 219 -11.84 -26.32 -13.79
C ASN A 219 -12.33 -27.70 -13.29
N THR A 220 -11.90 -28.14 -12.10
CA THR A 220 -12.26 -29.48 -11.59
C THR A 220 -13.68 -29.54 -11.06
N LEU A 221 -14.16 -28.44 -10.44
CA LEU A 221 -15.51 -28.37 -9.91
C LEU A 221 -16.51 -27.87 -10.95
N ASP A 222 -16.04 -27.34 -12.07
CA ASP A 222 -16.83 -26.73 -13.15
C ASP A 222 -17.78 -25.64 -12.63
N ILE A 223 -17.24 -24.74 -11.77
CA ILE A 223 -17.96 -23.61 -11.16
C ILE A 223 -17.19 -22.32 -11.32
N ASP A 224 -17.92 -21.22 -11.44
CA ASP A 224 -17.35 -19.88 -11.33
C ASP A 224 -17.10 -19.53 -9.87
N MET A 225 -15.98 -18.84 -9.62
CA MET A 225 -15.59 -18.34 -8.31
C MET A 225 -15.23 -16.87 -8.41
N TYR A 226 -15.36 -16.18 -7.30
CA TYR A 226 -15.10 -14.76 -7.19
C TYR A 226 -13.84 -14.52 -6.35
N MET A 227 -12.96 -13.62 -6.81
CA MET A 227 -11.90 -13.11 -5.94
C MET A 227 -12.52 -12.20 -4.88
N ARG A 228 -12.11 -12.32 -3.63
CA ARG A 228 -12.69 -11.58 -2.50
C ARG A 228 -12.61 -10.07 -2.69
N ILE A 229 -13.70 -9.40 -2.40
CA ILE A 229 -13.82 -7.93 -2.38
C ILE A 229 -13.71 -7.35 -0.98
N ALA A 230 -13.83 -8.19 0.05
CA ALA A 230 -13.66 -7.92 1.48
C ALA A 230 -13.37 -9.23 2.21
N THR A 231 -12.95 -9.16 3.48
CA THR A 231 -12.78 -10.32 4.38
C THR A 231 -13.85 -10.37 5.48
N GLU A 232 -14.80 -9.46 5.46
CA GLU A 232 -15.82 -9.21 6.48
C GLU A 232 -16.62 -10.48 6.87
N LEU A 233 -17.34 -11.07 5.90
CA LEU A 233 -18.25 -12.18 6.22
C LEU A 233 -17.54 -13.41 6.78
N PRO A 234 -16.37 -13.84 6.26
CA PRO A 234 -15.57 -14.89 6.88
C PRO A 234 -15.12 -14.56 8.31
N LEU A 235 -14.67 -13.32 8.56
CA LEU A 235 -14.21 -12.93 9.90
C LEU A 235 -15.36 -12.87 10.91
N LYS A 236 -16.55 -12.39 10.51
CA LYS A 236 -17.76 -12.47 11.36
C LYS A 236 -18.15 -13.90 11.70
N ARG A 237 -17.99 -14.87 10.79
CA ARG A 237 -18.20 -16.30 11.09
C ARG A 237 -17.24 -16.81 12.17
N LEU A 238 -15.98 -16.30 12.21
CA LEU A 238 -15.04 -16.65 13.29
C LEU A 238 -15.47 -16.07 14.62
N ILE A 239 -16.02 -14.84 14.66
CA ILE A 239 -16.61 -14.25 15.86
C ILE A 239 -17.79 -15.11 16.37
N ILE A 240 -18.69 -15.52 15.48
CA ILE A 240 -19.81 -16.44 15.81
C ILE A 240 -19.26 -17.76 16.35
N GLY A 241 -18.14 -18.24 15.79
CA GLY A 241 -17.45 -19.46 16.23
C GLY A 241 -16.72 -19.34 17.57
N GLY A 242 -16.74 -18.16 18.23
CA GLY A 242 -16.14 -17.93 19.55
C GLY A 242 -14.69 -17.43 19.53
N MET A 243 -14.20 -16.91 18.41
CA MET A 243 -12.92 -16.19 18.35
C MET A 243 -13.18 -14.71 18.62
N ASP A 244 -13.06 -14.26 19.87
CA ASP A 244 -13.50 -12.93 20.32
C ASP A 244 -12.80 -11.75 19.63
N ARG A 245 -11.58 -11.91 19.12
CA ARG A 245 -10.80 -10.86 18.46
C ARG A 245 -9.99 -11.44 17.32
N VAL A 246 -10.32 -11.08 16.12
CA VAL A 246 -9.65 -11.57 14.90
C VAL A 246 -9.30 -10.41 13.98
N TYR A 247 -8.24 -10.56 13.22
CA TYR A 247 -7.92 -9.66 12.10
C TYR A 247 -7.26 -10.40 10.95
N GLU A 248 -7.39 -9.85 9.76
CA GLU A 248 -6.66 -10.33 8.59
C GLU A 248 -6.06 -9.14 7.85
N ILE A 249 -4.76 -9.21 7.54
CA ILE A 249 -4.10 -8.30 6.60
C ILE A 249 -4.02 -9.02 5.26
N GLY A 250 -4.78 -8.56 4.28
CA GLY A 250 -4.92 -9.28 3.02
C GLY A 250 -5.03 -8.40 1.79
N ARG A 251 -4.78 -9.04 0.63
CA ARG A 251 -5.12 -8.46 -0.67
C ARG A 251 -6.60 -8.56 -0.91
N ILE A 252 -7.15 -7.45 -1.37
CA ILE A 252 -8.54 -7.28 -1.79
C ILE A 252 -8.54 -6.97 -3.28
N PHE A 253 -9.55 -7.45 -4.00
CA PHE A 253 -9.63 -7.40 -5.45
C PHE A 253 -10.97 -6.78 -5.87
N ARG A 254 -10.95 -5.60 -6.50
CA ARG A 254 -12.13 -4.91 -7.00
C ARG A 254 -11.95 -4.60 -8.48
N ASN A 255 -12.87 -5.09 -9.31
CA ASN A 255 -12.82 -4.93 -10.77
C ASN A 255 -13.42 -3.58 -11.20
N GLU A 256 -12.76 -2.52 -10.74
CA GLU A 256 -13.19 -1.13 -10.91
C GLU A 256 -12.13 -0.32 -11.68
N GLY A 257 -12.38 0.97 -11.84
CA GLY A 257 -11.45 1.88 -12.50
C GLY A 257 -10.13 2.06 -11.75
N MET A 258 -9.11 2.50 -12.46
CA MET A 258 -7.79 2.83 -11.89
C MET A 258 -7.60 4.35 -11.93
N ASP A 259 -7.36 4.93 -10.76
CA ASP A 259 -7.06 6.35 -10.58
C ASP A 259 -5.87 6.55 -9.60
N PRO A 260 -5.50 7.76 -9.21
CA PRO A 260 -4.44 7.98 -8.23
C PRO A 260 -4.69 7.36 -6.85
N LYS A 261 -5.94 7.15 -6.43
CA LYS A 261 -6.34 6.60 -5.13
C LYS A 261 -6.75 5.13 -5.19
N HIS A 262 -7.04 4.58 -6.39
CA HIS A 262 -7.59 3.23 -6.57
C HIS A 262 -6.73 2.36 -7.49
N ASN A 263 -6.53 1.12 -7.08
CA ASN A 263 -5.88 0.06 -7.86
C ASN A 263 -6.73 -1.22 -7.77
N PRO A 264 -6.86 -2.02 -8.84
CA PRO A 264 -7.74 -3.20 -8.86
C PRO A 264 -7.43 -4.24 -7.78
N GLU A 265 -6.19 -4.29 -7.32
CA GLU A 265 -5.77 -5.02 -6.13
C GLU A 265 -5.05 -4.08 -5.16
N PHE A 266 -5.42 -4.15 -3.89
CA PHE A 266 -4.86 -3.32 -2.83
C PHE A 266 -4.78 -4.12 -1.54
N THR A 267 -4.15 -3.56 -0.51
CA THR A 267 -4.03 -4.22 0.79
C THR A 267 -4.88 -3.49 1.81
N SER A 268 -5.72 -4.23 2.53
CA SER A 268 -6.43 -3.74 3.71
C SER A 268 -6.15 -4.63 4.91
N VAL A 269 -6.43 -4.11 6.09
CA VAL A 269 -6.67 -4.88 7.28
C VAL A 269 -8.15 -4.79 7.61
N GLU A 270 -8.76 -5.92 7.92
CA GLU A 270 -10.06 -5.95 8.57
C GLU A 270 -9.92 -6.64 9.92
N LEU A 271 -10.59 -6.10 10.93
CA LEU A 271 -10.55 -6.60 12.30
C LEU A 271 -11.94 -6.56 12.93
N TYR A 272 -12.21 -7.54 13.79
CA TYR A 272 -13.50 -7.69 14.48
C TYR A 272 -13.25 -8.04 15.93
N GLN A 273 -14.05 -7.43 16.83
CA GLN A 273 -13.98 -7.64 18.26
C GLN A 273 -15.37 -7.85 18.84
N ALA A 274 -15.60 -9.01 19.45
CA ALA A 274 -16.81 -9.28 20.24
C ALA A 274 -16.88 -8.36 21.47
N TYR A 275 -18.12 -7.99 21.85
CA TYR A 275 -18.43 -7.13 22.98
C TYR A 275 -17.81 -5.73 22.91
N ALA A 276 -17.61 -5.23 21.68
CA ALA A 276 -17.16 -3.88 21.37
C ALA A 276 -18.16 -3.18 20.45
N ASP A 277 -18.08 -1.87 20.40
CA ASP A 277 -18.89 -1.01 19.53
C ASP A 277 -18.04 -0.14 18.60
N PHE A 278 -18.66 0.72 17.83
CA PHE A 278 -17.97 1.62 16.90
C PHE A 278 -17.10 2.69 17.58
N HIS A 279 -17.34 3.00 18.87
CA HIS A 279 -16.46 3.90 19.63
C HIS A 279 -15.13 3.23 19.96
N ASP A 280 -15.14 1.95 20.32
CA ASP A 280 -13.91 1.15 20.50
C ASP A 280 -13.12 1.10 19.19
N MET A 281 -13.81 0.99 18.05
CA MET A 281 -13.16 0.97 16.73
C MET A 281 -12.55 2.33 16.38
N MET A 282 -13.16 3.47 16.76
CA MET A 282 -12.54 4.80 16.61
C MET A 282 -11.22 4.89 17.36
N ASP A 283 -11.19 4.42 18.60
CA ASP A 283 -9.99 4.46 19.44
C ASP A 283 -8.87 3.57 18.88
N ILE A 284 -9.23 2.42 18.29
CA ILE A 284 -8.27 1.53 17.62
C ILE A 284 -7.76 2.17 16.32
N CYS A 285 -8.64 2.76 15.51
CA CYS A 285 -8.28 3.44 14.26
C CYS A 285 -7.28 4.57 14.51
N GLU A 286 -7.63 5.47 15.43
CA GLU A 286 -6.77 6.58 15.85
C GLU A 286 -5.44 6.05 16.41
N GLY A 287 -5.48 5.04 17.29
CA GLY A 287 -4.29 4.44 17.89
C GLY A 287 -3.34 3.82 16.86
N ILE A 288 -3.85 3.16 15.82
CA ILE A 288 -3.04 2.58 14.74
C ILE A 288 -2.36 3.69 13.92
N ILE A 289 -3.12 4.67 13.44
CA ILE A 289 -2.58 5.67 12.50
C ILE A 289 -1.68 6.69 13.23
N SER A 290 -2.16 7.25 14.35
CA SER A 290 -1.38 8.20 15.16
C SER A 290 -0.12 7.56 15.73
N GLY A 291 -0.26 6.36 16.29
CA GLY A 291 0.86 5.64 16.89
C GLY A 291 1.91 5.24 15.87
N ALA A 292 1.51 4.80 14.68
CA ALA A 292 2.43 4.50 13.58
C ALA A 292 3.20 5.75 13.11
N ALA A 293 2.53 6.90 12.97
CA ALA A 293 3.21 8.15 12.63
C ALA A 293 4.29 8.50 13.67
N LYS A 294 3.96 8.41 14.96
CA LYS A 294 4.91 8.69 16.04
C LYS A 294 6.08 7.72 16.09
N GLU A 295 5.80 6.42 15.96
CA GLU A 295 6.82 5.35 16.05
C GLU A 295 7.76 5.36 14.84
N ILE A 296 7.21 5.52 13.62
CA ILE A 296 7.97 5.37 12.38
C ILE A 296 8.64 6.68 11.95
N LEU A 297 7.91 7.81 12.08
CA LEU A 297 8.39 9.12 11.61
C LEU A 297 8.97 9.98 12.74
N GLY A 298 8.72 9.63 14.02
CA GLY A 298 9.11 10.41 15.19
C GLY A 298 8.25 11.66 15.44
N THR A 299 7.22 11.90 14.63
CA THR A 299 6.35 13.06 14.67
C THR A 299 4.90 12.70 14.35
N TYR A 300 3.96 13.56 14.76
CA TYR A 300 2.57 13.52 14.32
C TYR A 300 2.30 14.43 13.12
N GLU A 301 3.23 15.33 12.82
CA GLU A 301 3.11 16.26 11.69
C GLU A 301 3.56 15.57 10.41
N VAL A 302 2.66 15.52 9.42
CA VAL A 302 2.95 15.00 8.08
C VAL A 302 2.48 16.01 7.03
N GLU A 303 3.04 15.92 5.83
CA GLU A 303 2.58 16.67 4.67
C GLU A 303 2.08 15.67 3.61
N TRP A 304 0.84 15.84 3.17
CA TRP A 304 0.23 14.99 2.16
C TRP A 304 -0.70 15.79 1.27
N MET A 305 -0.60 15.57 -0.04
CA MET A 305 -1.39 16.29 -1.06
C MET A 305 -1.29 17.83 -0.95
N GLY A 306 -0.15 18.33 -0.48
CA GLY A 306 0.10 19.76 -0.30
C GLY A 306 -0.42 20.34 1.02
N GLU A 307 -1.08 19.54 1.87
CA GLU A 307 -1.66 19.95 3.14
C GLU A 307 -0.80 19.49 4.33
N LYS A 308 -0.73 20.33 5.35
CA LYS A 308 -0.12 19.99 6.65
C LYS A 308 -1.16 19.35 7.56
N ILE A 309 -0.88 18.14 8.00
CA ILE A 309 -1.80 17.31 8.76
C ILE A 309 -1.18 16.98 10.11
N ASN A 310 -1.94 17.17 11.17
CA ASN A 310 -1.56 16.77 12.51
C ASN A 310 -2.30 15.48 12.90
N LEU A 311 -1.56 14.39 13.00
CA LEU A 311 -2.07 13.06 13.36
C LEU A 311 -2.08 12.81 14.87
N ALA A 312 -1.86 13.83 15.73
CA ALA A 312 -1.92 13.66 17.19
C ALA A 312 -3.29 13.12 17.61
N PRO A 313 -3.35 12.28 18.67
CA PRO A 313 -4.63 11.79 19.19
C PRO A 313 -5.58 12.93 19.60
N GLY A 314 -6.88 12.63 19.55
CA GLY A 314 -7.95 13.58 19.79
C GLY A 314 -8.61 14.07 18.50
N TRP A 315 -8.75 13.19 17.53
CA TRP A 315 -9.37 13.47 16.23
C TRP A 315 -10.80 13.97 16.40
N ARG A 316 -11.19 14.88 15.53
CA ARG A 316 -12.54 15.45 15.52
C ARG A 316 -13.56 14.32 15.27
N ARG A 317 -14.68 14.35 16.03
CA ARG A 317 -15.83 13.45 15.85
C ARG A 317 -17.05 14.30 15.53
N MET A 318 -17.73 13.99 14.41
CA MET A 318 -18.94 14.68 13.96
C MET A 318 -19.93 13.66 13.43
N THR A 319 -21.21 13.89 13.66
CA THR A 319 -22.25 13.14 12.92
C THR A 319 -22.34 13.65 11.49
N MET A 320 -22.84 12.81 10.58
CA MET A 320 -23.05 13.22 9.17
C MET A 320 -24.03 14.39 9.08
N VAL A 321 -25.08 14.40 9.92
CA VAL A 321 -26.04 15.53 9.99
C VAL A 321 -25.35 16.83 10.43
N GLU A 322 -24.48 16.77 11.45
CA GLU A 322 -23.70 17.93 11.88
C GLU A 322 -22.77 18.43 10.78
N ALA A 323 -22.09 17.50 10.08
CA ALA A 323 -21.20 17.85 8.99
C ALA A 323 -21.94 18.52 7.82
N VAL A 324 -23.07 17.98 7.41
CA VAL A 324 -23.89 18.59 6.35
C VAL A 324 -24.47 19.93 6.80
N ARG A 325 -24.87 20.06 8.07
CA ARG A 325 -25.31 21.35 8.63
C ARG A 325 -24.20 22.40 8.59
N GLU A 326 -22.97 22.03 8.97
CA GLU A 326 -21.82 22.94 9.02
C GLU A 326 -21.38 23.39 7.63
N TYR A 327 -21.22 22.47 6.69
CA TYR A 327 -20.61 22.77 5.39
C TYR A 327 -21.61 23.08 4.26
N VAL A 328 -22.83 22.53 4.33
CA VAL A 328 -23.87 22.69 3.29
C VAL A 328 -24.97 23.64 3.74
N GLY A 329 -25.17 23.76 5.06
CA GLY A 329 -26.21 24.62 5.65
C GLY A 329 -27.62 24.02 5.53
N ILE A 330 -27.76 22.68 5.56
CA ILE A 330 -29.03 21.97 5.64
C ILE A 330 -29.09 21.26 6.99
N ASP A 331 -30.17 21.49 7.73
CA ASP A 331 -30.44 20.81 8.99
C ASP A 331 -31.34 19.60 8.78
N PHE A 332 -30.76 18.43 8.58
CA PHE A 332 -31.49 17.18 8.36
C PHE A 332 -32.24 16.67 9.61
N ASP A 333 -31.87 17.14 10.82
CA ASP A 333 -32.64 16.83 12.04
C ASP A 333 -34.02 17.49 12.03
N ALA A 334 -34.17 18.62 11.36
CA ALA A 334 -35.41 19.32 11.22
C ALA A 334 -36.33 18.77 10.11
N ILE A 335 -35.80 17.87 9.26
CA ILE A 335 -36.50 17.29 8.10
C ILE A 335 -36.91 15.86 8.44
N SER A 336 -38.21 15.55 8.32
CA SER A 336 -38.73 14.21 8.57
C SER A 336 -39.28 13.50 7.32
N ASP A 337 -39.49 14.24 6.23
CA ASP A 337 -40.10 13.77 4.98
C ASP A 337 -39.05 13.60 3.89
N ASP A 338 -39.11 12.48 3.15
CA ASP A 338 -38.19 12.14 2.09
C ASP A 338 -38.20 13.17 0.94
N ALA A 339 -39.39 13.66 0.55
CA ALA A 339 -39.48 14.61 -0.55
C ALA A 339 -38.90 15.98 -0.17
N GLU A 340 -39.09 16.40 1.09
CA GLU A 340 -38.49 17.63 1.64
C GLU A 340 -36.98 17.52 1.66
N ALA A 341 -36.41 16.38 2.13
CA ALA A 341 -34.97 16.11 2.15
C ALA A 341 -34.33 16.17 0.75
N VAL A 342 -34.96 15.50 -0.22
CA VAL A 342 -34.55 15.52 -1.62
C VAL A 342 -34.62 16.93 -2.22
N ALA A 343 -35.69 17.69 -1.91
CA ALA A 343 -35.81 19.07 -2.38
C ALA A 343 -34.75 20.00 -1.78
N ALA A 344 -34.44 19.85 -0.49
CA ALA A 344 -33.41 20.61 0.19
C ALA A 344 -31.98 20.33 -0.41
N ALA A 345 -31.68 19.06 -0.67
CA ALA A 345 -30.42 18.67 -1.34
C ALA A 345 -30.30 19.28 -2.74
N LYS A 346 -31.36 19.15 -3.56
CA LYS A 346 -31.41 19.75 -4.91
C LYS A 346 -31.30 21.26 -4.91
N ALA A 347 -31.87 21.96 -3.94
CA ALA A 347 -31.73 23.41 -3.78
C ALA A 347 -30.29 23.87 -3.56
N LYS A 348 -29.40 22.96 -3.09
CA LYS A 348 -27.95 23.17 -2.92
C LYS A 348 -27.11 22.62 -4.10
N GLY A 349 -27.77 22.22 -5.18
CA GLY A 349 -27.11 21.68 -6.36
C GLY A 349 -26.50 20.29 -6.15
N VAL A 350 -27.10 19.50 -5.24
CA VAL A 350 -26.73 18.09 -5.02
C VAL A 350 -27.63 17.22 -5.87
N GLU A 351 -27.03 16.28 -6.59
CA GLU A 351 -27.73 15.35 -7.48
C GLU A 351 -27.81 13.96 -6.84
N LEU A 352 -29.01 13.38 -6.82
CA LEU A 352 -29.20 11.98 -6.46
C LEU A 352 -29.21 11.15 -7.75
N SER A 353 -28.48 10.03 -7.75
CA SER A 353 -28.47 9.12 -8.90
C SER A 353 -29.88 8.59 -9.20
N ASP A 354 -30.17 8.30 -10.46
CA ASP A 354 -31.49 7.78 -10.86
C ASP A 354 -31.76 6.37 -10.31
N ALA A 355 -30.69 5.61 -10.01
CA ALA A 355 -30.76 4.28 -9.41
C ALA A 355 -31.00 4.31 -7.89
N ALA A 356 -30.67 5.43 -7.22
CA ALA A 356 -30.87 5.55 -5.78
C ALA A 356 -32.34 5.83 -5.44
N GLU A 357 -32.83 5.16 -4.40
CA GLU A 357 -34.14 5.52 -3.82
C GLU A 357 -34.11 6.96 -3.31
N LYS A 358 -35.15 7.71 -3.54
CA LYS A 358 -35.23 9.13 -3.16
C LYS A 358 -35.71 9.25 -1.71
N THR A 359 -34.85 8.88 -0.76
CA THR A 359 -35.07 8.87 0.68
C THR A 359 -34.34 9.99 1.37
N TRP A 360 -34.72 10.27 2.62
CA TRP A 360 -34.01 11.18 3.52
C TRP A 360 -32.56 10.79 3.66
N GLY A 361 -32.27 9.48 3.86
CA GLY A 361 -30.92 8.99 4.06
C GLY A 361 -30.03 9.14 2.82
N ASN A 362 -30.55 8.80 1.64
CA ASN A 362 -29.80 8.97 0.39
C ASN A 362 -29.56 10.46 0.06
N ALA A 363 -30.51 11.36 0.42
CA ALA A 363 -30.32 12.81 0.27
C ALA A 363 -29.25 13.34 1.23
N LEU A 364 -29.21 12.88 2.48
CA LEU A 364 -28.18 13.22 3.46
C LEU A 364 -26.81 12.75 2.98
N TYR A 365 -26.70 11.48 2.56
CA TYR A 365 -25.42 10.91 2.07
C TYR A 365 -24.92 11.64 0.82
N ALA A 366 -25.79 11.93 -0.15
CA ALA A 366 -25.41 12.67 -1.35
C ALA A 366 -24.93 14.10 -1.05
N CYS A 367 -25.51 14.77 -0.04
CA CYS A 367 -25.00 16.07 0.43
C CYS A 367 -23.61 15.93 1.04
N PHE A 368 -23.37 14.90 1.81
CA PHE A 368 -22.06 14.61 2.42
C PHE A 368 -21.01 14.32 1.33
N ASP A 369 -21.26 13.34 0.49
CA ASP A 369 -20.35 12.88 -0.57
C ASP A 369 -19.93 14.02 -1.51
N GLN A 370 -20.91 14.81 -2.00
CA GLN A 370 -20.63 15.81 -3.02
C GLN A 370 -20.20 17.18 -2.48
N ARG A 371 -20.35 17.47 -1.18
CA ARG A 371 -20.16 18.82 -0.65
C ARG A 371 -19.42 18.90 0.68
N VAL A 372 -19.18 17.81 1.37
CA VAL A 372 -18.53 17.82 2.70
C VAL A 372 -17.12 17.22 2.64
N GLU A 373 -16.93 16.11 1.93
CA GLU A 373 -15.64 15.40 1.91
C GLU A 373 -14.48 16.32 1.52
N GLU A 374 -14.68 17.21 0.56
CA GLU A 374 -13.65 18.16 0.10
C GLU A 374 -13.15 19.14 1.19
N HIS A 375 -13.84 19.23 2.31
CA HIS A 375 -13.46 20.09 3.45
C HIS A 375 -12.75 19.33 4.58
N LEU A 376 -12.68 17.99 4.52
CA LEU A 376 -12.14 17.14 5.57
C LEU A 376 -10.62 16.98 5.42
N ILE A 377 -9.85 18.01 5.80
CA ILE A 377 -8.37 18.01 5.70
C ILE A 377 -7.74 17.34 6.91
N GLN A 378 -8.07 17.83 8.13
CA GLN A 378 -7.55 17.25 9.36
C GLN A 378 -8.28 15.97 9.75
N PRO A 379 -7.62 15.06 10.50
CA PRO A 379 -8.24 13.79 10.90
C PRO A 379 -9.61 13.99 11.55
N THR A 380 -10.63 13.42 10.94
CA THR A 380 -12.03 13.58 11.37
C THR A 380 -12.79 12.27 11.19
N PHE A 381 -13.47 11.84 12.25
CA PHE A 381 -14.46 10.77 12.17
C PHE A 381 -15.83 11.36 11.83
N ILE A 382 -16.40 10.92 10.73
CA ILE A 382 -17.81 11.17 10.39
C ILE A 382 -18.61 9.97 10.83
N THR A 383 -19.60 10.19 11.68
CA THR A 383 -20.39 9.14 12.33
C THR A 383 -21.84 9.21 11.92
N MET A 384 -22.62 8.19 12.29
CA MET A 384 -24.07 8.14 12.10
C MET A 384 -24.50 8.21 10.63
N TYR A 385 -24.06 7.23 9.86
CA TYR A 385 -24.44 7.07 8.45
C TYR A 385 -25.88 6.62 8.30
N PRO A 386 -26.56 6.99 7.20
CA PRO A 386 -27.92 6.48 6.91
C PRO A 386 -27.95 4.97 6.74
N VAL A 387 -29.08 4.37 7.10
CA VAL A 387 -29.27 2.91 6.98
C VAL A 387 -29.27 2.43 5.54
N GLU A 388 -29.66 3.27 4.60
CA GLU A 388 -29.75 2.98 3.17
C GLU A 388 -28.36 2.65 2.57
N VAL A 389 -27.31 3.27 3.09
CA VAL A 389 -25.93 3.08 2.65
C VAL A 389 -25.09 2.22 3.60
N SER A 390 -25.76 1.52 4.54
CA SER A 390 -25.09 0.77 5.61
C SER A 390 -25.73 -0.60 5.86
N PRO A 391 -25.68 -1.53 4.88
CA PRO A 391 -26.49 -2.78 4.93
C PRO A 391 -26.05 -3.76 6.03
N LEU A 392 -24.80 -3.69 6.52
CA LEU A 392 -24.22 -4.62 7.50
C LEU A 392 -24.11 -4.03 8.92
N THR A 393 -24.62 -2.82 9.12
CA THR A 393 -24.42 -2.03 10.33
C THR A 393 -25.67 -2.00 11.21
N LYS A 394 -25.47 -2.04 12.53
CA LYS A 394 -26.54 -1.89 13.53
C LYS A 394 -27.14 -0.50 13.47
N ARG A 395 -28.49 -0.42 13.56
CA ARG A 395 -29.20 0.86 13.68
C ARG A 395 -28.86 1.55 14.98
N SER A 396 -28.77 2.89 14.92
CA SER A 396 -28.66 3.69 16.13
C SER A 396 -29.92 3.58 16.97
N PRO A 397 -29.82 3.35 18.29
CA PRO A 397 -30.98 3.34 19.17
C PRO A 397 -31.62 4.73 19.33
N SER A 398 -30.88 5.82 19.04
CA SER A 398 -31.39 7.18 19.16
C SER A 398 -32.19 7.65 17.94
N ASP A 399 -31.81 7.19 16.74
CA ASP A 399 -32.54 7.46 15.50
C ASP A 399 -32.43 6.23 14.57
N PRO A 400 -33.53 5.50 14.34
CA PRO A 400 -33.50 4.27 13.53
C PRO A 400 -33.24 4.52 12.02
N ARG A 401 -33.22 5.77 11.55
CA ARG A 401 -32.82 6.13 10.18
C ARG A 401 -31.29 6.08 10.02
N LEU A 402 -30.55 6.17 11.14
CA LEU A 402 -29.10 6.21 11.22
C LEU A 402 -28.55 4.89 11.75
N THR A 403 -27.26 4.68 11.53
CA THR A 403 -26.52 3.51 11.97
C THR A 403 -25.30 3.90 12.79
N GLU A 404 -24.85 3.02 13.69
CA GLU A 404 -23.62 3.14 14.46
C GLU A 404 -22.39 2.83 13.57
N ARG A 405 -22.11 3.70 12.61
CA ARG A 405 -21.02 3.62 11.64
C ARG A 405 -20.20 4.89 11.67
N PHE A 406 -18.90 4.76 11.43
CA PHE A 406 -18.07 5.90 11.07
C PHE A 406 -17.17 5.59 9.87
N GLU A 407 -16.76 6.65 9.21
CA GLU A 407 -15.59 6.67 8.35
C GLU A 407 -14.58 7.70 8.87
N ALA A 408 -13.29 7.33 8.82
CA ALA A 408 -12.18 8.20 9.21
C ALA A 408 -11.63 8.91 7.97
N PHE A 409 -11.72 10.23 7.93
CA PHE A 409 -11.22 11.05 6.83
C PHE A 409 -9.94 11.79 7.20
N ILE A 410 -8.97 11.78 6.29
CA ILE A 410 -7.77 12.61 6.34
C ILE A 410 -7.49 13.09 4.92
N CYS A 411 -7.37 14.41 4.71
CA CYS A 411 -7.07 15.01 3.41
C CYS A 411 -7.98 14.48 2.29
N HIS A 412 -9.30 14.65 2.45
CA HIS A 412 -10.34 14.23 1.50
C HIS A 412 -10.28 12.73 1.13
N SER A 413 -9.79 11.91 2.04
CA SER A 413 -9.61 10.48 1.77
C SER A 413 -10.07 9.66 2.97
N GLU A 414 -10.95 8.71 2.71
CA GLU A 414 -11.33 7.69 3.66
C GLU A 414 -10.13 6.81 3.99
N MET A 415 -9.73 6.74 5.24
CA MET A 415 -8.64 5.93 5.75
C MET A 415 -9.12 4.61 6.31
N GLY A 416 -10.31 4.60 6.90
CA GLY A 416 -10.94 3.43 7.49
C GLY A 416 -12.43 3.62 7.64
N ASN A 417 -13.14 2.49 7.68
CA ASN A 417 -14.58 2.38 7.82
C ASN A 417 -14.89 1.34 8.91
N ALA A 418 -15.77 1.67 9.84
CA ALA A 418 -16.07 0.79 10.95
C ALA A 418 -17.49 1.02 11.48
N TYR A 419 -18.01 0.00 12.15
CA TYR A 419 -19.34 0.07 12.73
C TYR A 419 -19.56 -0.95 13.84
N SER A 420 -20.64 -0.73 14.61
CA SER A 420 -21.27 -1.78 15.40
C SER A 420 -21.99 -2.72 14.45
N GLU A 421 -21.61 -3.97 14.47
CA GLU A 421 -22.08 -4.99 13.54
C GLU A 421 -23.57 -5.29 13.72
N LEU A 422 -24.31 -5.37 12.62
CA LEU A 422 -25.67 -5.92 12.67
C LEU A 422 -25.60 -7.40 13.04
N ASN A 423 -26.20 -7.75 14.17
CA ASN A 423 -26.24 -9.11 14.68
C ASN A 423 -27.65 -9.71 14.81
N ASP A 424 -28.66 -9.04 14.21
CA ASP A 424 -30.01 -9.56 14.06
C ASP A 424 -30.14 -10.25 12.70
N PRO A 425 -30.25 -11.58 12.63
CA PRO A 425 -30.32 -12.32 11.35
C PRO A 425 -31.61 -11.99 10.56
N ILE A 426 -32.68 -11.57 11.23
CA ILE A 426 -33.94 -11.24 10.56
C ILE A 426 -33.82 -9.88 9.84
N ASP A 427 -33.29 -8.86 10.52
CA ASP A 427 -33.00 -7.55 9.89
C ASP A 427 -31.96 -7.72 8.77
N GLN A 428 -30.90 -8.52 9.01
CA GLN A 428 -29.85 -8.77 8.01
C GLN A 428 -30.40 -9.39 6.73
N ARG A 429 -31.27 -10.40 6.86
CA ARG A 429 -31.96 -11.01 5.70
C ARG A 429 -32.77 -9.99 4.93
N GLY A 430 -33.53 -9.15 5.65
CA GLY A 430 -34.34 -8.08 5.02
C GLY A 430 -33.48 -7.08 4.23
N ARG A 431 -32.27 -6.77 4.71
CA ARG A 431 -31.35 -5.87 4.00
C ARG A 431 -30.70 -6.55 2.79
N PHE A 432 -30.28 -7.80 2.89
CA PHE A 432 -29.76 -8.55 1.74
C PHE A 432 -30.80 -8.70 0.61
N VAL A 433 -32.06 -8.94 0.96
CA VAL A 433 -33.14 -8.98 -0.06
C VAL A 433 -33.23 -7.65 -0.81
N LYS A 434 -33.17 -6.53 -0.11
CA LYS A 434 -33.15 -5.20 -0.76
C LYS A 434 -31.93 -4.99 -1.66
N GLN A 435 -30.76 -5.47 -1.25
CA GLN A 435 -29.53 -5.42 -2.08
C GLN A 435 -29.71 -6.24 -3.38
N VAL A 436 -30.28 -7.43 -3.28
CA VAL A 436 -30.61 -8.26 -4.46
C VAL A 436 -31.59 -7.54 -5.39
N GLU A 437 -32.64 -6.90 -4.87
CA GLU A 437 -33.58 -6.12 -5.68
C GLU A 437 -32.89 -4.93 -6.40
N GLN A 438 -31.93 -4.27 -5.75
CA GLN A 438 -31.12 -3.21 -6.37
C GLN A 438 -30.25 -3.77 -7.49
N ARG A 439 -29.64 -4.94 -7.28
CA ARG A 439 -28.86 -5.65 -8.29
C ARG A 439 -29.68 -6.01 -9.53
N GLU A 440 -30.90 -6.47 -9.34
CA GLU A 440 -31.84 -6.76 -10.45
C GLU A 440 -32.24 -5.50 -11.24
N ARG A 441 -32.15 -4.32 -10.62
CA ARG A 441 -32.36 -3.01 -11.29
C ARG A 441 -31.10 -2.49 -12.01
N GLY A 442 -29.98 -3.24 -11.97
CA GLY A 442 -28.74 -2.96 -12.71
C GLY A 442 -27.58 -2.40 -11.89
N ASP A 443 -27.66 -2.46 -10.56
CA ASP A 443 -26.56 -2.12 -9.67
C ASP A 443 -25.69 -3.35 -9.40
N ASP A 444 -24.65 -3.54 -10.21
CA ASP A 444 -23.73 -4.69 -10.13
C ASP A 444 -22.81 -4.67 -8.90
N GLU A 445 -22.79 -3.58 -8.12
CA GLU A 445 -21.93 -3.40 -6.95
C GLU A 445 -22.59 -3.84 -5.65
N THR A 446 -23.89 -4.12 -5.67
CA THR A 446 -24.63 -4.59 -4.49
C THR A 446 -24.29 -6.01 -4.09
N GLU A 447 -24.46 -6.31 -2.80
CA GLU A 447 -24.11 -7.62 -2.23
C GLU A 447 -25.01 -8.76 -2.75
N MET A 448 -24.43 -9.97 -2.78
CA MET A 448 -25.16 -11.20 -3.05
C MET A 448 -25.78 -11.74 -1.75
N LEU A 449 -26.87 -12.48 -1.87
CA LEU A 449 -27.48 -13.16 -0.73
C LEU A 449 -26.60 -14.34 -0.29
N ASP A 450 -26.02 -14.25 0.91
CA ASP A 450 -25.22 -15.30 1.55
C ASP A 450 -26.05 -16.05 2.61
N GLU A 451 -26.73 -17.12 2.20
CA GLU A 451 -27.55 -17.96 3.09
C GLU A 451 -26.72 -18.64 4.19
N ASP A 452 -25.48 -19.01 3.91
CA ASP A 452 -24.60 -19.64 4.91
C ASP A 452 -24.20 -18.65 6.00
N PHE A 453 -23.95 -17.39 5.64
CA PHE A 453 -23.71 -16.34 6.62
C PHE A 453 -24.96 -16.08 7.49
N LEU A 454 -26.15 -16.00 6.89
CA LEU A 454 -27.40 -15.84 7.64
C LEU A 454 -27.65 -17.03 8.60
N ASN A 455 -27.42 -18.26 8.14
CA ASN A 455 -27.48 -19.44 8.99
C ASN A 455 -26.48 -19.37 10.15
N ALA A 456 -25.26 -18.91 9.90
CA ALA A 456 -24.28 -18.70 10.96
C ALA A 456 -24.76 -17.69 12.00
N MET A 457 -25.35 -16.56 11.56
CA MET A 457 -25.90 -15.56 12.48
C MET A 457 -27.04 -16.10 13.36
N GLU A 458 -27.83 -17.06 12.86
CA GLU A 458 -28.94 -17.69 13.62
C GLU A 458 -28.43 -18.54 14.80
N TYR A 459 -27.16 -18.97 14.80
CA TYR A 459 -26.54 -19.60 15.99
C TYR A 459 -26.20 -18.58 17.09
N GLY A 460 -26.29 -17.28 16.80
CA GLY A 460 -26.07 -16.18 17.72
C GLY A 460 -24.73 -15.49 17.51
N MET A 461 -24.76 -14.28 16.99
CA MET A 461 -23.61 -13.40 16.90
C MET A 461 -23.59 -12.45 18.09
N PRO A 462 -22.51 -12.38 18.87
CA PRO A 462 -22.40 -11.42 19.98
C PRO A 462 -22.40 -9.98 19.44
N PRO A 463 -22.73 -8.96 20.28
CA PRO A 463 -22.43 -7.58 19.93
C PRO A 463 -20.96 -7.45 19.52
N THR A 464 -20.68 -6.84 18.39
CA THR A 464 -19.35 -6.84 17.78
C THR A 464 -19.08 -5.49 17.14
N GLY A 465 -17.87 -4.98 17.34
CA GLY A 465 -17.32 -3.87 16.54
C GLY A 465 -16.42 -4.43 15.43
N GLY A 466 -16.58 -3.94 14.22
CA GLY A 466 -15.74 -4.30 13.08
C GLY A 466 -15.18 -3.08 12.37
N MET A 467 -14.01 -3.22 11.75
CA MET A 467 -13.31 -2.12 11.08
C MET A 467 -12.44 -2.61 9.93
N GLY A 468 -12.48 -1.88 8.82
CA GLY A 468 -11.53 -1.97 7.72
C GLY A 468 -10.64 -0.73 7.63
N ILE A 469 -9.33 -0.90 7.43
CA ILE A 469 -8.38 0.19 7.17
C ILE A 469 -7.60 -0.10 5.88
N GLY A 470 -7.57 0.88 4.97
CA GLY A 470 -6.78 0.81 3.75
C GLY A 470 -5.29 1.02 4.02
N ILE A 471 -4.50 -0.06 4.02
CA ILE A 471 -3.05 0.01 4.29
C ILE A 471 -2.33 0.88 3.27
N ASP A 472 -2.68 0.77 2.00
CA ASP A 472 -2.04 1.57 0.94
C ASP A 472 -2.25 3.07 1.16
N ARG A 473 -3.46 3.50 1.54
CA ARG A 473 -3.76 4.91 1.84
C ARG A 473 -3.01 5.40 3.08
N CYS A 474 -2.93 4.59 4.14
CA CYS A 474 -2.13 4.93 5.33
C CYS A 474 -0.65 5.09 4.98
N VAL A 475 -0.11 4.25 4.10
CA VAL A 475 1.28 4.38 3.64
C VAL A 475 1.46 5.61 2.77
N MET A 476 0.49 5.96 1.89
CA MET A 476 0.52 7.23 1.14
C MET A 476 0.60 8.42 2.09
N LEU A 477 -0.24 8.48 3.12
CA LEU A 477 -0.24 9.51 4.15
C LEU A 477 1.13 9.62 4.86
N LEU A 478 1.69 8.50 5.33
CA LEU A 478 2.95 8.47 6.07
C LEU A 478 4.18 8.77 5.21
N THR A 479 4.09 8.60 3.90
CA THR A 479 5.21 8.83 2.97
C THR A 479 5.10 10.13 2.19
N GLY A 480 3.93 10.79 2.20
CA GLY A 480 3.61 11.94 1.36
C GLY A 480 3.42 11.56 -0.11
N ALA A 481 3.09 10.31 -0.42
CA ALA A 481 2.88 9.86 -1.80
C ALA A 481 1.51 10.31 -2.33
N ASP A 482 1.48 10.91 -3.52
CA ASP A 482 0.25 11.44 -4.14
C ASP A 482 -0.57 10.37 -4.86
N THR A 483 0.02 9.20 -5.13
CA THR A 483 -0.66 8.12 -5.84
C THR A 483 -0.38 6.76 -5.23
N ILE A 484 -1.40 5.92 -5.20
CA ILE A 484 -1.33 4.54 -4.71
C ILE A 484 -0.24 3.71 -5.43
N ARG A 485 0.08 4.04 -6.67
CA ARG A 485 1.14 3.38 -7.45
C ARG A 485 2.54 3.61 -6.90
N GLU A 486 2.75 4.65 -6.11
CA GLU A 486 4.04 4.93 -5.46
C GLU A 486 4.28 4.05 -4.24
N VAL A 487 3.23 3.49 -3.65
CA VAL A 487 3.29 2.64 -2.46
C VAL A 487 3.01 1.15 -2.75
N ILE A 488 2.69 0.81 -3.99
CA ILE A 488 2.61 -0.57 -4.51
C ILE A 488 3.85 -0.85 -5.34
N LEU A 489 4.57 -1.97 -5.05
CA LEU A 489 5.82 -2.30 -5.76
C LEU A 489 5.61 -2.47 -7.26
N PHE A 490 4.61 -3.26 -7.65
CA PHE A 490 4.26 -3.54 -9.04
C PHE A 490 2.77 -3.26 -9.25
N PRO A 491 2.38 -1.98 -9.45
CA PRO A 491 0.98 -1.63 -9.66
C PRO A 491 0.48 -2.17 -11.01
N THR A 492 -0.83 -2.37 -11.09
CA THR A 492 -1.46 -2.71 -12.37
C THR A 492 -1.31 -1.53 -13.34
N MET A 493 -0.83 -1.82 -14.54
CA MET A 493 -0.60 -0.83 -15.59
C MET A 493 -1.37 -1.22 -16.86
N LYS A 494 -1.85 -0.22 -17.61
CA LYS A 494 -2.41 -0.50 -18.95
C LYS A 494 -1.34 -1.14 -19.82
N PRO A 495 -1.67 -2.14 -20.67
CA PRO A 495 -0.74 -2.63 -21.69
C PRO A 495 -0.17 -1.48 -22.52
N LEU A 496 1.07 -1.62 -23.01
CA LEU A 496 1.59 -0.76 -24.05
C LEU A 496 1.01 -1.25 -25.37
N ASP A 497 0.50 -0.33 -26.21
CA ASP A 497 0.01 -0.61 -27.56
C ASP A 497 1.11 -1.12 -28.47
#